data_d72206304fe267e8b1488ff12d91e862
#
_entry.id   d72206304fe267e8b1488ff12d91e862
#
_cell.length_a   1.000
_cell.length_b   1.000
_cell.length_c   1.000
_cell.angle_alpha   90.00
_cell.angle_beta   90.00
_cell.angle_gamma   90.00
#
_symmetry.space_group_name_H-M   'P 1'
#
loop_
_entity.id
_entity.type
_entity.pdbx_description
1 polymer ?
#
loop_
_entity_poly.entity_id
_entity_poly.type
_entity_poly.pdbx_seq_one_letter_code
_entity_poly.pdbx_strand_id
1 'polypeptide(L)'
;MHPSRYLLAASLSLLAAAATAQTQYAWVGTYNPNGGGVYRFTVDSKTGALRDKTRVSSLPNAAQLTVSADGKTLYAASEEEKGVVQALRVDEKGDLHALNQVSSGGAGPVYLSLTPGGKHLLVANYVSGSVAILPVNADGSLAQASDVHQDTGEPGAANPAAAVNGSFAASDHNGPHAHMIAADPSGRYVFSTDLGLDRIYQYRLDEHSGKLIANTPAYISASSAGAGPRHFVFTAKGDGLWLINEESSTLTHYRLDLTTGQLQEGKTVSVLPEAYQGTSFAAGLALSPDGKQLYVANRLHNSIAHFTVMSDGSLIHNDNIWTRGDYPRSLTLDSQGRWLYVMNQRSDNITRFSVAPDSGRLTFVPEYTPVGSPSQMVISFNP
;
A
#
# COMPACT_ATOMS: atom_id res chain seq x y z
N MET A 1 25.35 -80.17 5.18
CA MET A 1 25.13 -79.24 4.03
C MET A 1 24.23 -78.11 4.54
N HIS A 2 24.78 -76.94 4.83
CA HIS A 2 24.00 -75.74 5.21
C HIS A 2 24.18 -74.70 4.09
N PRO A 3 23.12 -74.10 3.59
CA PRO A 3 23.26 -72.99 2.65
C PRO A 3 23.32 -71.64 3.41
N SER A 4 24.40 -70.92 3.18
CA SER A 4 24.64 -69.53 3.60
C SER A 4 23.68 -68.58 2.86
N ARG A 5 22.96 -67.75 3.66
CA ARG A 5 22.13 -66.64 3.17
C ARG A 5 22.98 -65.37 3.16
N TYR A 6 23.25 -64.82 1.98
CA TYR A 6 23.79 -63.46 1.84
C TYR A 6 22.67 -62.45 1.96
N LEU A 7 22.74 -61.56 2.96
CA LEU A 7 21.92 -60.37 3.06
C LEU A 7 22.62 -59.26 2.27
N LEU A 8 21.99 -58.81 1.18
CA LEU A 8 22.36 -57.55 0.51
C LEU A 8 21.72 -56.40 1.28
N ALA A 9 22.54 -55.55 1.91
CA ALA A 9 22.12 -54.28 2.46
C ALA A 9 22.11 -53.23 1.33
N ALA A 10 20.90 -52.81 0.91
CA ALA A 10 20.76 -51.67 0.00
C ALA A 10 20.80 -50.37 0.83
N SER A 11 21.88 -49.60 0.69
CA SER A 11 22.00 -48.28 1.26
C SER A 11 21.21 -47.29 0.40
N LEU A 12 20.05 -46.81 0.87
CA LEU A 12 19.32 -45.67 0.30
C LEU A 12 20.04 -44.38 0.70
N SER A 13 20.73 -43.79 -0.23
CA SER A 13 21.26 -42.43 -0.08
C SER A 13 20.12 -41.42 -0.29
N LEU A 14 19.59 -40.83 0.79
CA LEU A 14 18.73 -39.66 0.72
C LEU A 14 19.58 -38.47 0.27
N LEU A 15 19.48 -38.08 -0.98
CA LEU A 15 19.89 -36.74 -1.44
C LEU A 15 18.86 -35.75 -0.90
N ALA A 16 19.18 -35.07 0.20
CA ALA A 16 18.47 -33.88 0.62
C ALA A 16 18.78 -32.78 -0.43
N ALA A 17 17.84 -32.52 -1.32
CA ALA A 17 17.88 -31.33 -2.16
C ALA A 17 17.84 -30.12 -1.24
N ALA A 18 18.98 -29.41 -1.10
CA ALA A 18 19.01 -28.12 -0.46
C ALA A 18 18.09 -27.19 -1.28
N ALA A 19 16.91 -26.88 -0.74
CA ALA A 19 16.07 -25.83 -1.33
C ALA A 19 16.91 -24.55 -1.31
N THR A 20 17.35 -24.09 -2.47
CA THR A 20 18.00 -22.79 -2.61
C THR A 20 16.97 -21.76 -2.16
N ALA A 21 17.27 -21.02 -1.09
CA ALA A 21 16.40 -19.96 -0.62
C ALA A 21 16.18 -18.98 -1.79
N GLN A 22 14.92 -18.82 -2.18
CA GLN A 22 14.54 -17.92 -3.27
C GLN A 22 14.97 -16.50 -2.91
N THR A 23 15.64 -15.81 -3.82
CA THR A 23 16.09 -14.43 -3.61
C THR A 23 14.84 -13.54 -3.53
N GLN A 24 14.76 -12.74 -2.48
CA GLN A 24 13.68 -11.76 -2.30
C GLN A 24 14.17 -10.40 -2.78
N TYR A 25 13.35 -9.73 -3.58
CA TYR A 25 13.63 -8.39 -4.07
C TYR A 25 12.65 -7.37 -3.49
N ALA A 26 13.12 -6.14 -3.33
CA ALA A 26 12.30 -4.98 -3.03
C ALA A 26 12.49 -3.94 -4.14
N TRP A 27 11.39 -3.34 -4.60
CA TRP A 27 11.42 -2.22 -5.53
C TRP A 27 10.88 -0.99 -4.83
N VAL A 28 11.59 0.12 -5.01
CA VAL A 28 11.30 1.41 -4.37
C VAL A 28 11.10 2.46 -5.45
N GLY A 29 9.90 3.04 -5.48
CA GLY A 29 9.60 4.22 -6.26
C GLY A 29 10.15 5.47 -5.60
N THR A 30 10.44 6.50 -6.39
CA THR A 30 11.07 7.73 -5.90
C THR A 30 10.55 8.96 -6.63
N TYR A 31 10.63 10.12 -5.95
CA TYR A 31 10.30 11.42 -6.51
C TYR A 31 11.55 12.20 -6.93
N ASN A 32 11.41 12.98 -7.99
CA ASN A 32 12.41 13.96 -8.40
C ASN A 32 12.44 15.17 -7.43
N PRO A 33 13.56 15.91 -7.31
CA PRO A 33 14.82 15.70 -8.00
C PRO A 33 15.78 14.72 -7.32
N ASN A 34 15.55 14.32 -6.06
CA ASN A 34 16.49 13.51 -5.27
C ASN A 34 16.45 12.02 -5.65
N GLY A 35 15.31 11.55 -6.21
CA GLY A 35 15.12 10.20 -6.69
C GLY A 35 15.68 9.98 -8.09
N GLY A 36 14.90 9.43 -8.99
CA GLY A 36 15.32 9.22 -10.39
C GLY A 36 14.69 7.97 -10.99
N GLY A 37 13.59 7.48 -10.42
CA GLY A 37 12.85 6.34 -10.95
C GLY A 37 12.62 5.22 -9.93
N VAL A 38 12.76 3.98 -10.36
CA VAL A 38 12.58 2.80 -9.51
C VAL A 38 13.92 2.15 -9.22
N TYR A 39 14.18 1.88 -7.94
CA TYR A 39 15.36 1.17 -7.47
C TYR A 39 14.99 -0.22 -6.98
N ARG A 40 15.81 -1.21 -7.35
CA ARG A 40 15.76 -2.57 -6.83
C ARG A 40 16.77 -2.75 -5.72
N PHE A 41 16.40 -3.56 -4.73
CA PHE A 41 17.28 -4.09 -3.69
C PHE A 41 17.14 -5.61 -3.59
N THR A 42 18.19 -6.30 -3.19
CA THR A 42 18.06 -7.63 -2.60
C THR A 42 17.69 -7.50 -1.13
N VAL A 43 16.80 -8.37 -0.64
CA VAL A 43 16.40 -8.41 0.76
C VAL A 43 17.08 -9.59 1.43
N ASP A 44 17.88 -9.33 2.45
CA ASP A 44 18.45 -10.39 3.28
C ASP A 44 17.33 -11.06 4.09
N SER A 45 17.07 -12.32 3.82
CA SER A 45 15.93 -13.06 4.40
C SER A 45 16.02 -13.25 5.92
N LYS A 46 17.21 -13.13 6.52
CA LYS A 46 17.43 -13.29 7.96
C LYS A 46 17.32 -11.97 8.71
N THR A 47 17.87 -10.92 8.15
CA THR A 47 17.99 -9.62 8.80
C THR A 47 17.04 -8.56 8.25
N GLY A 48 16.37 -8.82 7.10
CA GLY A 48 15.56 -7.84 6.40
C GLY A 48 16.37 -6.69 5.78
N ALA A 49 17.71 -6.77 5.77
CA ALA A 49 18.55 -5.68 5.26
C ALA A 49 18.39 -5.52 3.74
N LEU A 50 18.29 -4.27 3.29
CA LEU A 50 18.25 -3.92 1.87
C LEU A 50 19.69 -3.75 1.35
N ARG A 51 20.05 -4.52 0.31
CA ARG A 51 21.40 -4.56 -0.27
C ARG A 51 21.35 -4.34 -1.79
N ASP A 52 22.50 -4.15 -2.40
CA ASP A 52 22.70 -4.16 -3.85
C ASP A 52 21.78 -3.18 -4.61
N LYS A 53 21.66 -1.94 -4.10
CA LYS A 53 20.82 -0.91 -4.73
C LYS A 53 21.17 -0.71 -6.20
N THR A 54 20.21 -0.93 -7.08
CA THR A 54 20.35 -0.75 -8.53
C THR A 54 19.14 0.03 -9.06
N ARG A 55 19.37 1.06 -9.88
CA ARG A 55 18.25 1.72 -10.60
C ARG A 55 17.81 0.84 -11.76
N VAL A 56 16.57 0.40 -11.76
CA VAL A 56 15.99 -0.53 -12.74
C VAL A 56 14.94 0.11 -13.66
N SER A 57 14.49 1.32 -13.37
CA SER A 57 13.64 2.13 -14.25
C SER A 57 13.94 3.62 -14.04
N SER A 58 13.86 4.42 -15.10
CA SER A 58 13.98 5.88 -15.06
C SER A 58 12.62 6.59 -15.09
N LEU A 59 11.52 5.88 -14.80
CA LEU A 59 10.18 6.48 -14.75
C LEU A 59 10.16 7.63 -13.73
N PRO A 60 9.91 8.89 -14.15
CA PRO A 60 9.94 10.02 -13.24
C PRO A 60 8.77 9.93 -12.24
N ASN A 61 9.00 10.45 -11.02
CA ASN A 61 7.98 10.52 -9.98
C ASN A 61 7.17 9.22 -9.83
N ALA A 62 7.90 8.08 -9.70
CA ALA A 62 7.31 6.78 -9.49
C ALA A 62 6.63 6.73 -8.11
N ALA A 63 5.39 7.25 -8.04
CA ALA A 63 4.67 7.48 -6.79
C ALA A 63 4.21 6.19 -6.12
N GLN A 64 3.73 5.25 -6.91
CA GLN A 64 3.14 4.00 -6.45
C GLN A 64 3.58 2.83 -7.32
N LEU A 65 3.84 1.71 -6.67
CA LEU A 65 4.18 0.43 -7.29
C LEU A 65 3.19 -0.64 -6.85
N THR A 66 2.90 -1.59 -7.73
CA THR A 66 2.23 -2.84 -7.36
C THR A 66 2.80 -3.98 -8.19
N VAL A 67 2.77 -5.21 -7.66
CA VAL A 67 3.33 -6.38 -8.31
C VAL A 67 2.24 -7.44 -8.49
N SER A 68 2.27 -8.15 -9.62
CA SER A 68 1.36 -9.26 -9.87
C SER A 68 1.53 -10.39 -8.85
N ALA A 69 0.49 -11.16 -8.60
CA ALA A 69 0.50 -12.23 -7.60
C ALA A 69 1.56 -13.31 -7.89
N ASP A 70 1.90 -13.53 -9.16
CA ASP A 70 2.96 -14.44 -9.59
C ASP A 70 4.37 -13.82 -9.55
N GLY A 71 4.48 -12.55 -9.16
CA GLY A 71 5.74 -11.82 -9.07
C GLY A 71 6.37 -11.40 -10.41
N LYS A 72 5.73 -11.71 -11.55
CA LYS A 72 6.35 -11.55 -12.88
C LYS A 72 6.19 -10.18 -13.51
N THR A 73 5.26 -9.37 -13.02
CA THR A 73 5.00 -8.03 -13.56
C THR A 73 4.91 -7.02 -12.44
N LEU A 74 5.63 -5.91 -12.59
CA LEU A 74 5.54 -4.74 -11.73
C LEU A 74 4.85 -3.62 -12.52
N TYR A 75 3.91 -2.94 -11.88
CA TYR A 75 3.25 -1.75 -12.42
C TYR A 75 3.68 -0.54 -11.61
N ALA A 76 4.01 0.56 -12.30
CA ALA A 76 4.47 1.80 -11.69
C ALA A 76 3.66 2.99 -12.22
N ALA A 77 3.14 3.81 -11.30
CA ALA A 77 2.47 5.06 -11.62
C ALA A 77 3.47 6.21 -11.61
N SER A 78 3.45 7.05 -12.65
CA SER A 78 4.20 8.30 -12.71
C SER A 78 3.29 9.47 -12.37
N GLU A 79 3.50 10.09 -11.22
CA GLU A 79 2.72 11.23 -10.70
C GLU A 79 3.11 12.51 -11.42
N GLU A 80 2.64 12.61 -12.65
CA GLU A 80 2.86 13.74 -13.57
C GLU A 80 1.52 14.29 -14.06
N GLU A 81 1.52 15.51 -14.57
CA GLU A 81 0.33 16.13 -15.18
C GLU A 81 -0.26 15.27 -16.30
N LYS A 82 0.61 14.67 -17.12
CA LYS A 82 0.24 13.59 -18.04
C LYS A 82 0.44 12.26 -17.35
N GLY A 83 -0.52 11.86 -16.51
CA GLY A 83 -0.44 10.66 -15.75
C GLY A 83 -0.30 9.41 -16.61
N VAL A 84 0.70 8.59 -16.29
CA VAL A 84 0.95 7.32 -16.99
C VAL A 84 1.16 6.17 -16.00
N VAL A 85 0.84 4.97 -16.46
CA VAL A 85 1.17 3.73 -15.80
C VAL A 85 2.04 2.89 -16.71
N GLN A 86 3.17 2.43 -16.20
CA GLN A 86 4.11 1.57 -16.90
C GLN A 86 3.97 0.14 -16.39
N ALA A 87 3.85 -0.83 -17.31
CA ALA A 87 3.95 -2.25 -17.04
C ALA A 87 5.39 -2.72 -17.33
N LEU A 88 5.98 -3.47 -16.39
CA LEU A 88 7.38 -3.88 -16.41
C LEU A 88 7.45 -5.37 -16.07
N ARG A 89 8.03 -6.18 -16.96
CA ARG A 89 8.32 -7.59 -16.65
C ARG A 89 9.51 -7.67 -15.69
N VAL A 90 9.35 -8.48 -14.65
CA VAL A 90 10.40 -8.81 -13.69
C VAL A 90 11.15 -10.04 -14.21
N ASP A 91 12.47 -9.97 -14.32
CA ASP A 91 13.29 -11.13 -14.66
C ASP A 91 13.81 -11.87 -13.41
N GLU A 92 14.54 -12.97 -13.63
CA GLU A 92 15.08 -13.82 -12.55
C GLU A 92 16.07 -13.09 -11.60
N LYS A 93 16.61 -11.95 -12.03
CA LYS A 93 17.49 -11.11 -11.22
C LYS A 93 16.77 -9.94 -10.56
N GLY A 94 15.43 -9.88 -10.72
CA GLY A 94 14.60 -8.77 -10.26
C GLY A 94 14.76 -7.49 -11.08
N ASP A 95 15.44 -7.55 -12.24
CA ASP A 95 15.56 -6.41 -13.15
C ASP A 95 14.25 -6.23 -13.93
N LEU A 96 13.99 -4.98 -14.31
CA LEU A 96 12.72 -4.57 -14.91
C LEU A 96 12.87 -4.31 -16.41
N HIS A 97 12.03 -4.94 -17.22
CA HIS A 97 11.98 -4.78 -18.68
C HIS A 97 10.62 -4.22 -19.08
N ALA A 98 10.60 -3.07 -19.74
CA ALA A 98 9.36 -2.42 -20.14
C ALA A 98 8.53 -3.34 -21.06
N LEU A 99 7.26 -3.58 -20.71
CA LEU A 99 6.27 -4.19 -21.56
C LEU A 99 5.56 -3.11 -22.38
N ASN A 100 4.90 -2.17 -21.69
CA ASN A 100 4.28 -1.00 -22.31
C ASN A 100 4.02 0.10 -21.29
N GLN A 101 3.51 1.22 -21.77
CA GLN A 101 3.06 2.36 -20.99
C GLN A 101 1.72 2.85 -21.56
N VAL A 102 0.78 3.16 -20.69
CA VAL A 102 -0.54 3.68 -21.05
C VAL A 102 -0.88 4.90 -20.20
N SER A 103 -1.87 5.69 -20.64
CA SER A 103 -2.43 6.76 -19.80
C SER A 103 -3.06 6.18 -18.54
N SER A 104 -2.91 6.88 -17.42
CA SER A 104 -3.60 6.54 -16.16
C SER A 104 -5.10 6.85 -16.17
N GLY A 105 -5.61 7.44 -17.26
CA GLY A 105 -6.99 7.93 -17.34
C GLY A 105 -7.21 9.29 -16.67
N GLY A 106 -6.15 9.94 -16.17
CA GLY A 106 -6.21 11.24 -15.49
C GLY A 106 -4.84 11.86 -15.28
N ALA A 107 -4.75 12.81 -14.35
CA ALA A 107 -3.53 13.52 -13.99
C ALA A 107 -3.10 13.17 -12.56
N GLY A 108 -1.79 13.04 -12.34
CA GLY A 108 -1.21 12.76 -11.04
C GLY A 108 -1.66 11.43 -10.44
N PRO A 109 -1.40 10.26 -11.07
CA PRO A 109 -1.72 8.97 -10.49
C PRO A 109 -0.85 8.70 -9.24
N VAL A 110 -1.51 8.51 -8.09
CA VAL A 110 -0.86 8.32 -6.77
C VAL A 110 -1.10 6.94 -6.17
N TYR A 111 -2.01 6.15 -6.74
CA TYR A 111 -2.30 4.81 -6.23
C TYR A 111 -2.61 3.82 -7.34
N LEU A 112 -2.07 2.61 -7.17
CA LEU A 112 -2.32 1.44 -8.01
C LEU A 112 -2.71 0.25 -7.14
N SER A 113 -3.71 -0.51 -7.55
CA SER A 113 -3.99 -1.83 -7.00
C SER A 113 -4.47 -2.80 -8.08
N LEU A 114 -4.07 -4.07 -7.97
CA LEU A 114 -4.64 -5.12 -8.81
C LEU A 114 -5.94 -5.65 -8.19
N THR A 115 -6.92 -5.96 -9.02
CA THR A 115 -8.06 -6.77 -8.56
C THR A 115 -7.58 -8.16 -8.13
N PRO A 116 -8.27 -8.87 -7.22
CA PRO A 116 -7.82 -10.18 -6.72
C PRO A 116 -7.54 -11.21 -7.82
N GLY A 117 -8.27 -11.15 -8.95
CA GLY A 117 -8.03 -11.99 -10.12
C GLY A 117 -6.88 -11.53 -11.02
N GLY A 118 -6.25 -10.40 -10.74
CA GLY A 118 -5.15 -9.84 -11.54
C GLY A 118 -5.53 -9.36 -12.94
N LYS A 119 -6.82 -9.36 -13.29
CA LYS A 119 -7.30 -9.00 -14.65
C LYS A 119 -7.39 -7.51 -14.91
N HIS A 120 -7.45 -6.72 -13.85
CA HIS A 120 -7.59 -5.27 -13.93
C HIS A 120 -6.65 -4.59 -12.94
N LEU A 121 -6.07 -3.49 -13.37
CA LEU A 121 -5.33 -2.57 -12.54
C LEU A 121 -6.21 -1.34 -12.30
N LEU A 122 -6.42 -1.01 -11.05
CA LEU A 122 -7.17 0.16 -10.58
C LEU A 122 -6.21 1.31 -10.33
N VAL A 123 -6.58 2.50 -10.73
CA VAL A 123 -5.75 3.72 -10.64
C VAL A 123 -6.53 4.84 -9.96
N ALA A 124 -5.94 5.52 -8.99
CA ALA A 124 -6.45 6.78 -8.46
C ALA A 124 -5.54 7.93 -8.93
N ASN A 125 -6.14 8.94 -9.57
CA ASN A 125 -5.51 10.11 -10.13
C ASN A 125 -5.82 11.34 -9.26
N TYR A 126 -4.86 11.75 -8.45
CA TYR A 126 -5.03 12.79 -7.42
C TYR A 126 -5.30 14.17 -8.02
N VAL A 127 -4.48 14.57 -8.99
CA VAL A 127 -4.56 15.93 -9.55
C VAL A 127 -5.84 16.14 -10.33
N SER A 128 -6.34 15.13 -11.05
CA SER A 128 -7.61 15.24 -11.77
C SER A 128 -8.83 14.84 -10.93
N GLY A 129 -8.66 14.24 -9.75
CA GLY A 129 -9.76 13.73 -8.93
C GLY A 129 -10.57 12.68 -9.66
N SER A 130 -9.91 11.68 -10.25
CA SER A 130 -10.56 10.64 -11.03
C SER A 130 -10.01 9.26 -10.71
N VAL A 131 -10.80 8.21 -10.96
CA VAL A 131 -10.33 6.83 -10.89
C VAL A 131 -10.51 6.12 -12.22
N ALA A 132 -9.64 5.16 -12.52
CA ALA A 132 -9.66 4.44 -13.78
C ALA A 132 -9.43 2.93 -13.59
N ILE A 133 -9.89 2.14 -14.56
CA ILE A 133 -9.62 0.72 -14.69
C ILE A 133 -8.83 0.47 -15.96
N LEU A 134 -7.69 -0.20 -15.82
CA LEU A 134 -6.84 -0.63 -16.94
C LEU A 134 -6.89 -2.17 -17.02
N PRO A 135 -7.41 -2.77 -18.12
CA PRO A 135 -7.34 -4.21 -18.30
C PRO A 135 -5.89 -4.69 -18.41
N VAL A 136 -5.60 -5.81 -17.77
CA VAL A 136 -4.29 -6.48 -17.82
C VAL A 136 -4.34 -7.61 -18.85
N ASN A 137 -3.46 -7.56 -19.84
CA ASN A 137 -3.32 -8.59 -20.88
C ASN A 137 -2.63 -9.85 -20.31
N ALA A 138 -2.73 -10.96 -21.04
CA ALA A 138 -2.14 -12.23 -20.62
C ALA A 138 -0.61 -12.21 -20.45
N ASP A 139 0.09 -11.30 -21.14
CA ASP A 139 1.53 -11.11 -21.04
C ASP A 139 1.94 -10.10 -19.93
N GLY A 140 0.97 -9.58 -19.15
CA GLY A 140 1.15 -8.58 -18.12
C GLY A 140 1.16 -7.13 -18.62
N SER A 141 1.11 -6.89 -19.93
CA SER A 141 0.97 -5.53 -20.46
C SER A 141 -0.42 -4.94 -20.17
N LEU A 142 -0.56 -3.63 -20.26
CA LEU A 142 -1.80 -2.91 -19.96
C LEU A 142 -2.53 -2.51 -21.26
N ALA A 143 -3.84 -2.67 -21.29
CA ALA A 143 -4.70 -2.02 -22.28
C ALA A 143 -5.02 -0.58 -21.84
N GLN A 144 -5.60 0.21 -22.76
CA GLN A 144 -6.15 1.52 -22.43
C GLN A 144 -7.30 1.36 -21.42
N ALA A 145 -7.60 2.43 -20.67
CA ALA A 145 -8.66 2.41 -19.69
C ALA A 145 -9.98 1.93 -20.29
N SER A 146 -10.59 0.90 -19.69
CA SER A 146 -11.93 0.43 -20.00
C SER A 146 -13.00 1.29 -19.37
N ASP A 147 -12.65 2.02 -18.29
CA ASP A 147 -13.54 2.91 -17.57
C ASP A 147 -12.74 4.01 -16.86
N VAL A 148 -13.36 5.20 -16.78
CA VAL A 148 -12.85 6.36 -16.03
C VAL A 148 -14.01 7.05 -15.35
N HIS A 149 -13.92 7.22 -14.03
CA HIS A 149 -14.89 7.97 -13.25
C HIS A 149 -14.27 9.26 -12.75
N GLN A 150 -14.88 10.39 -13.09
CA GLN A 150 -14.54 11.71 -12.57
C GLN A 150 -15.33 11.94 -11.30
N ASP A 151 -14.65 12.15 -10.18
CA ASP A 151 -15.30 12.55 -8.94
C ASP A 151 -15.78 14.00 -9.06
N THR A 152 -16.97 14.28 -8.54
CA THR A 152 -17.60 15.60 -8.63
C THR A 152 -18.30 15.94 -7.34
N GLY A 153 -18.32 17.20 -6.96
CA GLY A 153 -19.00 17.70 -5.77
C GLY A 153 -18.37 18.99 -5.25
N GLU A 154 -18.99 19.52 -4.20
CA GLU A 154 -18.40 20.62 -3.45
C GLU A 154 -17.22 20.11 -2.64
N PRO A 155 -16.12 20.89 -2.53
CA PRO A 155 -14.98 20.57 -1.68
C PRO A 155 -15.41 20.33 -0.22
N GLY A 156 -14.68 19.46 0.46
CA GLY A 156 -14.82 19.27 1.91
C GLY A 156 -14.43 20.51 2.70
N ALA A 157 -14.54 20.45 4.01
CA ALA A 157 -14.13 21.56 4.87
C ALA A 157 -12.61 21.75 4.85
N ALA A 158 -12.14 22.99 4.75
CA ALA A 158 -10.73 23.32 4.67
C ALA A 158 -9.91 22.99 5.95
N ASN A 159 -10.59 22.74 7.07
CA ASN A 159 -9.94 22.39 8.34
C ASN A 159 -10.61 21.16 8.98
N PRO A 160 -9.84 20.24 9.53
CA PRO A 160 -10.38 19.02 10.11
C PRO A 160 -11.10 19.29 11.43
N ALA A 161 -12.37 18.88 11.52
CA ALA A 161 -13.19 19.05 12.73
C ALA A 161 -12.82 18.08 13.86
N ALA A 162 -12.23 16.90 13.54
CA ALA A 162 -11.89 15.85 14.50
C ALA A 162 -10.39 15.71 14.74
N ALA A 163 -9.58 16.73 14.44
CA ALA A 163 -8.15 16.71 14.76
C ALA A 163 -7.91 16.73 16.27
N VAL A 164 -6.75 16.21 16.70
CA VAL A 164 -6.30 16.33 18.09
C VAL A 164 -6.30 17.80 18.50
N ASN A 165 -6.77 18.08 19.71
CA ASN A 165 -6.87 19.47 20.22
C ASN A 165 -5.51 20.19 20.17
N GLY A 166 -5.48 21.34 19.49
CA GLY A 166 -4.25 22.10 19.21
C GLY A 166 -3.44 21.60 18.01
N SER A 167 -3.83 20.49 17.39
CA SER A 167 -3.31 20.06 16.10
C SER A 167 -4.09 20.72 14.96
N PHE A 168 -3.44 20.87 13.81
CA PHE A 168 -4.07 21.37 12.60
C PHE A 168 -3.43 20.71 11.37
N ALA A 169 -4.20 20.64 10.32
CA ALA A 169 -3.73 20.26 8.98
C ALA A 169 -4.58 21.01 7.95
N ALA A 170 -3.98 21.34 6.84
CA ALA A 170 -4.69 21.89 5.70
C ALA A 170 -3.96 21.40 4.46
N SER A 171 -4.68 20.73 3.58
CA SER A 171 -4.17 20.31 2.27
C SER A 171 -5.20 20.63 1.17
N ASP A 172 -5.29 19.79 0.17
CA ASP A 172 -5.99 20.12 -1.05
C ASP A 172 -7.51 19.91 -0.94
N HIS A 173 -8.22 20.93 -0.38
CA HIS A 173 -9.71 21.01 -0.43
C HIS A 173 -10.19 22.06 -1.43
N ASN A 174 -9.62 22.08 -2.63
CA ASN A 174 -9.98 22.99 -3.72
C ASN A 174 -10.76 22.31 -4.85
N GLY A 175 -11.06 21.02 -4.70
CA GLY A 175 -11.74 20.19 -5.68
C GLY A 175 -11.60 18.70 -5.35
N PRO A 176 -11.98 17.81 -6.26
CA PRO A 176 -11.79 16.38 -6.08
C PRO A 176 -10.32 15.97 -6.16
N HIS A 177 -9.88 15.10 -5.24
CA HIS A 177 -8.54 14.55 -5.15
C HIS A 177 -8.60 13.06 -4.79
N ALA A 178 -8.84 12.21 -5.80
CA ALA A 178 -8.88 10.76 -5.63
C ALA A 178 -7.52 10.23 -5.17
N HIS A 179 -7.46 9.58 -3.99
CA HIS A 179 -6.18 9.22 -3.39
C HIS A 179 -5.89 7.71 -3.37
N MET A 180 -6.91 6.87 -3.28
CA MET A 180 -6.76 5.42 -3.31
C MET A 180 -7.97 4.78 -4.00
N ILE A 181 -7.76 3.65 -4.66
CA ILE A 181 -8.80 2.75 -5.14
C ILE A 181 -8.34 1.30 -4.99
N ALA A 182 -9.21 0.44 -4.44
CA ALA A 182 -8.94 -0.99 -4.33
C ALA A 182 -10.23 -1.83 -4.32
N ALA A 183 -10.13 -3.06 -4.82
CA ALA A 183 -11.19 -4.05 -4.72
C ALA A 183 -11.15 -4.76 -3.36
N ASP A 184 -12.32 -5.16 -2.86
CA ASP A 184 -12.44 -6.04 -1.71
C ASP A 184 -11.84 -7.42 -2.00
N PRO A 185 -11.50 -8.25 -1.00
CA PRO A 185 -10.90 -9.57 -1.24
C PRO A 185 -11.74 -10.51 -2.11
N SER A 186 -13.05 -10.30 -2.22
CA SER A 186 -13.92 -11.08 -3.13
C SER A 186 -13.85 -10.63 -4.59
N GLY A 187 -13.31 -9.43 -4.85
CA GLY A 187 -13.26 -8.79 -6.16
C GLY A 187 -14.59 -8.21 -6.66
N ARG A 188 -15.66 -8.30 -5.86
CA ARG A 188 -17.00 -7.84 -6.27
C ARG A 188 -17.22 -6.35 -6.05
N TYR A 189 -16.62 -5.80 -5.00
CA TYR A 189 -16.80 -4.41 -4.60
C TYR A 189 -15.48 -3.66 -4.71
N VAL A 190 -15.56 -2.40 -5.11
CA VAL A 190 -14.42 -1.50 -5.22
C VAL A 190 -14.73 -0.24 -4.45
N PHE A 191 -13.72 0.25 -3.73
CA PHE A 191 -13.83 1.48 -2.95
C PHE A 191 -12.74 2.44 -3.41
N SER A 192 -13.08 3.74 -3.49
CA SER A 192 -12.09 4.80 -3.66
C SER A 192 -12.30 5.89 -2.64
N THR A 193 -11.20 6.55 -2.25
CA THR A 193 -11.21 7.70 -1.37
C THR A 193 -10.97 8.96 -2.18
N ASP A 194 -11.73 10.01 -1.91
CA ASP A 194 -11.47 11.35 -2.40
C ASP A 194 -11.19 12.26 -1.20
N LEU A 195 -9.94 12.70 -1.10
CA LEU A 195 -9.45 13.52 0.00
C LEU A 195 -10.10 14.90 -0.02
N GLY A 196 -10.17 15.54 -1.18
CA GLY A 196 -10.64 16.91 -1.31
C GLY A 196 -12.15 17.07 -1.18
N LEU A 197 -12.92 16.00 -1.45
CA LEU A 197 -14.38 15.97 -1.29
C LEU A 197 -14.84 15.37 0.04
N ASP A 198 -13.93 14.88 0.89
CA ASP A 198 -14.27 14.13 2.11
C ASP A 198 -15.21 12.94 1.84
N ARG A 199 -14.92 12.13 0.80
CA ARG A 199 -15.80 11.05 0.37
C ARG A 199 -15.11 9.71 0.24
N ILE A 200 -15.89 8.65 0.44
CA ILE A 200 -15.52 7.27 0.12
C ILE A 200 -16.54 6.76 -0.88
N TYR A 201 -16.13 6.57 -2.12
CA TYR A 201 -17.00 6.06 -3.18
C TYR A 201 -17.09 4.55 -3.12
N GLN A 202 -18.23 4.00 -3.50
CA GLN A 202 -18.57 2.59 -3.43
C GLN A 202 -19.06 2.12 -4.80
N TYR A 203 -18.44 1.05 -5.31
CA TYR A 203 -18.76 0.49 -6.64
C TYR A 203 -18.92 -1.02 -6.56
N ARG A 204 -19.59 -1.57 -7.56
CA ARG A 204 -19.49 -2.97 -7.96
C ARG A 204 -18.64 -3.06 -9.21
N LEU A 205 -17.76 -4.05 -9.28
CA LEU A 205 -16.95 -4.32 -10.46
C LEU A 205 -17.68 -5.30 -11.37
N ASP A 206 -17.91 -4.91 -12.63
CA ASP A 206 -18.21 -5.84 -13.70
C ASP A 206 -16.88 -6.32 -14.29
N GLU A 207 -16.42 -7.49 -13.86
CA GLU A 207 -15.15 -8.07 -14.31
C GLU A 207 -15.12 -8.38 -15.81
N HIS A 208 -16.29 -8.57 -16.45
CA HIS A 208 -16.35 -8.91 -17.87
C HIS A 208 -16.09 -7.68 -18.75
N SER A 209 -16.72 -6.57 -18.41
CA SER A 209 -16.55 -5.32 -19.15
C SER A 209 -15.44 -4.42 -18.62
N GLY A 210 -14.90 -4.72 -17.43
CA GLY A 210 -13.94 -3.86 -16.73
C GLY A 210 -14.53 -2.50 -16.39
N LYS A 211 -15.79 -2.46 -15.91
CA LYS A 211 -16.48 -1.22 -15.54
C LYS A 211 -16.84 -1.17 -14.07
N LEU A 212 -16.77 0.03 -13.50
CA LEU A 212 -17.29 0.35 -12.19
C LEU A 212 -18.75 0.77 -12.29
N ILE A 213 -19.59 0.08 -11.54
CA ILE A 213 -21.02 0.41 -11.43
C ILE A 213 -21.22 1.01 -10.04
N ALA A 214 -21.60 2.29 -9.98
CA ALA A 214 -21.85 2.96 -8.71
C ALA A 214 -22.84 2.17 -7.84
N ASN A 215 -22.50 2.02 -6.56
CA ASN A 215 -23.41 1.38 -5.60
C ASN A 215 -24.55 2.33 -5.18
N THR A 216 -25.42 1.91 -4.31
CA THR A 216 -26.49 2.73 -3.72
C THR A 216 -26.38 2.66 -2.21
N PRO A 217 -25.97 3.75 -1.52
CA PRO A 217 -25.52 5.02 -2.08
C PRO A 217 -24.19 4.91 -2.83
N ALA A 218 -23.93 5.84 -3.78
CA ALA A 218 -22.72 5.86 -4.59
C ALA A 218 -21.47 6.21 -3.75
N TYR A 219 -21.62 6.96 -2.69
CA TYR A 219 -20.58 7.32 -1.74
C TYR A 219 -21.14 7.50 -0.32
N ILE A 220 -20.24 7.49 0.64
CA ILE A 220 -20.47 7.96 2.01
C ILE A 220 -19.50 9.10 2.31
N SER A 221 -19.87 9.98 3.25
CA SER A 221 -18.96 11.01 3.74
C SER A 221 -17.87 10.42 4.62
N ALA A 222 -16.74 11.10 4.72
CA ALA A 222 -15.71 10.79 5.71
C ALA A 222 -16.29 10.96 7.14
N SER A 223 -15.60 10.40 8.14
CA SER A 223 -16.04 10.36 9.54
C SER A 223 -16.20 11.73 10.20
N SER A 224 -15.62 12.76 9.61
CA SER A 224 -15.78 14.17 10.04
C SER A 224 -15.47 15.12 8.90
N ALA A 225 -15.94 16.35 9.00
CA ALA A 225 -15.65 17.41 8.03
C ALA A 225 -14.15 17.73 8.03
N GLY A 226 -13.55 17.88 6.85
CA GLY A 226 -12.13 18.14 6.65
C GLY A 226 -11.22 16.99 7.05
N ALA A 227 -11.72 15.78 7.13
CA ALA A 227 -10.94 14.61 7.54
C ALA A 227 -9.86 14.24 6.53
N GLY A 228 -10.14 14.34 5.23
CA GLY A 228 -9.26 13.97 4.15
C GLY A 228 -9.02 12.47 4.06
N PRO A 229 -10.01 11.63 3.65
CA PRO A 229 -9.84 10.20 3.55
C PRO A 229 -8.78 9.84 2.51
N ARG A 230 -7.77 9.07 2.92
CA ARG A 230 -6.56 8.85 2.12
C ARG A 230 -6.39 7.41 1.69
N HIS A 231 -5.92 6.57 2.58
CA HIS A 231 -5.63 5.16 2.32
C HIS A 231 -6.43 4.26 3.26
N PHE A 232 -6.68 3.03 2.82
CA PHE A 232 -7.32 2.02 3.63
C PHE A 232 -6.67 0.64 3.44
N VAL A 233 -6.94 -0.26 4.37
CA VAL A 233 -6.60 -1.68 4.28
C VAL A 233 -7.81 -2.49 4.74
N PHE A 234 -8.13 -3.57 4.02
CA PHE A 234 -9.20 -4.47 4.42
C PHE A 234 -8.81 -5.24 5.68
N THR A 235 -9.81 -5.54 6.53
CA THR A 235 -9.62 -6.46 7.65
C THR A 235 -9.17 -7.83 7.14
N ALA A 236 -8.49 -8.61 7.98
CA ALA A 236 -8.04 -9.96 7.59
C ALA A 236 -9.19 -10.89 7.20
N LYS A 237 -10.42 -10.63 7.66
CA LYS A 237 -11.63 -11.37 7.30
C LYS A 237 -12.31 -10.85 6.03
N GLY A 238 -11.91 -9.67 5.53
CA GLY A 238 -12.56 -9.00 4.42
C GLY A 238 -13.95 -8.44 4.73
N ASP A 239 -14.35 -8.38 5.99
CA ASP A 239 -15.65 -7.91 6.47
C ASP A 239 -15.68 -6.42 6.84
N GLY A 240 -14.63 -5.71 6.51
CA GLY A 240 -14.47 -4.28 6.75
C GLY A 240 -13.13 -3.76 6.30
N LEU A 241 -12.88 -2.50 6.61
CA LEU A 241 -11.61 -1.83 6.32
C LEU A 241 -11.26 -0.81 7.40
N TRP A 242 -9.95 -0.55 7.52
CA TRP A 242 -9.37 0.53 8.30
C TRP A 242 -8.95 1.62 7.34
N LEU A 243 -9.46 2.82 7.54
CA LEU A 243 -9.19 3.98 6.69
C LEU A 243 -8.49 5.07 7.48
N ILE A 244 -7.36 5.56 6.97
CA ILE A 244 -6.69 6.74 7.52
C ILE A 244 -7.21 8.00 6.84
N ASN A 245 -7.47 9.00 7.67
CA ASN A 245 -7.78 10.35 7.25
C ASN A 245 -6.52 11.21 7.41
N GLU A 246 -6.07 11.80 6.31
CA GLU A 246 -4.80 12.51 6.24
C GLU A 246 -4.76 13.72 7.16
N GLU A 247 -5.76 14.60 7.02
CA GLU A 247 -5.75 15.92 7.63
C GLU A 247 -6.16 15.90 9.09
N SER A 248 -7.15 15.08 9.44
CA SER A 248 -7.53 14.89 10.85
C SER A 248 -6.54 14.02 11.62
N SER A 249 -5.61 13.33 10.93
CA SER A 249 -4.72 12.33 11.53
C SER A 249 -5.48 11.32 12.39
N THR A 250 -6.53 10.75 11.80
CA THR A 250 -7.40 9.76 12.45
C THR A 250 -7.48 8.47 11.65
N LEU A 251 -7.85 7.40 12.33
CA LEU A 251 -8.08 6.07 11.78
C LEU A 251 -9.52 5.68 12.07
N THR A 252 -10.30 5.40 11.02
CA THR A 252 -11.71 5.03 11.09
C THR A 252 -11.90 3.58 10.67
N HIS A 253 -12.64 2.81 11.44
CA HIS A 253 -13.10 1.48 11.04
C HIS A 253 -14.41 1.60 10.27
N TYR A 254 -14.52 0.89 9.16
CA TYR A 254 -15.76 0.71 8.41
C TYR A 254 -16.08 -0.78 8.31
N ARG A 255 -17.29 -1.16 8.65
CA ARG A 255 -17.80 -2.52 8.42
C ARG A 255 -18.33 -2.60 6.99
N LEU A 256 -18.04 -3.69 6.30
CA LEU A 256 -18.51 -3.98 4.94
C LEU A 256 -19.66 -4.97 4.99
N ASP A 257 -20.82 -4.59 4.45
CA ASP A 257 -21.88 -5.53 4.15
C ASP A 257 -21.53 -6.32 2.88
N LEU A 258 -21.16 -7.56 3.06
CA LEU A 258 -20.73 -8.45 1.96
C LEU A 258 -21.85 -8.81 0.96
N THR A 259 -23.10 -8.49 1.28
CA THR A 259 -24.26 -8.71 0.40
C THR A 259 -24.49 -7.52 -0.51
N THR A 260 -24.41 -6.31 0.04
CA THR A 260 -24.74 -5.07 -0.66
C THR A 260 -23.52 -4.30 -1.13
N GLY A 261 -22.33 -4.52 -0.52
CA GLY A 261 -21.12 -3.76 -0.76
C GLY A 261 -21.15 -2.36 -0.13
N GLN A 262 -22.02 -2.15 0.85
CA GLN A 262 -22.11 -0.88 1.57
C GLN A 262 -21.17 -0.85 2.77
N LEU A 263 -20.50 0.29 2.94
CA LEU A 263 -19.70 0.56 4.14
C LEU A 263 -20.59 1.20 5.21
N GLN A 264 -20.40 0.77 6.44
CA GLN A 264 -21.02 1.34 7.63
C GLN A 264 -19.91 1.86 8.55
N GLU A 265 -19.95 3.14 8.86
CA GLU A 265 -18.99 3.78 9.76
C GLU A 265 -19.03 3.17 11.16
N GLY A 266 -17.86 2.91 11.72
CA GLY A 266 -17.64 2.44 13.07
C GLY A 266 -16.92 3.49 13.91
N LYS A 267 -15.92 3.06 14.70
CA LYS A 267 -15.18 3.96 15.59
C LYS A 267 -14.05 4.67 14.85
N THR A 268 -13.84 5.94 15.19
CA THR A 268 -12.69 6.75 14.81
C THR A 268 -11.78 6.99 16.01
N VAL A 269 -10.47 6.84 15.84
CA VAL A 269 -9.43 7.08 16.86
C VAL A 269 -8.34 7.98 16.30
N SER A 270 -7.69 8.79 17.16
CA SER A 270 -6.51 9.56 16.77
C SER A 270 -5.31 8.64 16.55
N VAL A 271 -4.45 8.98 15.56
CA VAL A 271 -3.15 8.33 15.34
C VAL A 271 -1.99 9.14 15.91
N LEU A 272 -2.29 10.23 16.61
CA LEU A 272 -1.34 11.08 17.29
C LEU A 272 -1.45 10.90 18.81
N PRO A 273 -0.37 11.19 19.56
CA PRO A 273 -0.45 11.28 21.01
C PRO A 273 -1.46 12.34 21.46
N GLU A 274 -2.17 12.08 22.55
CA GLU A 274 -3.22 12.97 23.08
C GLU A 274 -2.72 14.42 23.35
N ALA A 275 -1.46 14.56 23.78
CA ALA A 275 -0.87 15.85 24.07
C ALA A 275 -0.17 16.53 22.89
N TYR A 276 -0.20 15.92 21.70
CA TYR A 276 0.48 16.52 20.54
C TYR A 276 -0.25 17.78 20.06
N GLN A 277 0.53 18.83 19.81
CA GLN A 277 0.07 20.08 19.21
C GLN A 277 0.96 20.42 18.02
N GLY A 278 0.34 20.75 16.89
CA GLY A 278 1.06 21.10 15.66
C GLY A 278 0.42 20.46 14.43
N THR A 279 1.07 20.61 13.29
CA THR A 279 0.61 20.03 12.02
C THR A 279 1.07 18.59 11.90
N SER A 280 0.17 17.69 11.49
CA SER A 280 0.50 16.33 11.11
C SER A 280 -0.44 15.83 10.01
N PHE A 281 0.09 14.96 9.13
CA PHE A 281 -0.66 14.32 8.07
C PHE A 281 -0.45 12.81 8.14
N ALA A 282 -1.49 12.05 8.48
CA ALA A 282 -1.43 10.59 8.38
C ALA A 282 -1.24 10.17 6.91
N ALA A 283 -0.41 9.17 6.64
CA ALA A 283 -0.03 8.82 5.28
C ALA A 283 -0.07 7.32 4.98
N GLY A 284 1.00 6.58 5.32
CA GLY A 284 1.10 5.14 5.09
C GLY A 284 0.33 4.33 6.13
N LEU A 285 -0.16 3.17 5.72
CA LEU A 285 -0.94 2.25 6.54
C LEU A 285 -0.48 0.82 6.24
N ALA A 286 -0.26 0.00 7.26
CA ALA A 286 0.10 -1.40 7.12
C ALA A 286 -0.57 -2.26 8.20
N LEU A 287 -1.24 -3.33 7.78
CA LEU A 287 -1.83 -4.35 8.67
C LEU A 287 -0.90 -5.57 8.68
N SER A 288 -0.66 -6.16 9.86
CA SER A 288 0.11 -7.40 9.96
C SER A 288 -0.59 -8.56 9.24
N PRO A 289 0.15 -9.56 8.75
CA PRO A 289 -0.44 -10.71 8.03
C PRO A 289 -1.48 -11.48 8.83
N ASP A 290 -1.36 -11.50 10.17
CA ASP A 290 -2.32 -12.13 11.08
C ASP A 290 -3.52 -11.22 11.44
N GLY A 291 -3.52 -9.98 10.93
CA GLY A 291 -4.58 -8.99 11.15
C GLY A 291 -4.64 -8.40 12.55
N LYS A 292 -3.64 -8.62 13.41
CA LYS A 292 -3.68 -8.21 14.82
C LYS A 292 -2.96 -6.91 15.13
N GLN A 293 -2.10 -6.45 14.23
CA GLN A 293 -1.31 -5.23 14.43
C GLN A 293 -1.51 -4.28 13.26
N LEU A 294 -1.70 -3.01 13.55
CA LEU A 294 -1.90 -1.95 12.56
C LEU A 294 -0.90 -0.82 12.82
N TYR A 295 -0.24 -0.36 11.76
CA TYR A 295 0.78 0.68 11.81
C TYR A 295 0.38 1.82 10.88
N VAL A 296 0.51 3.06 11.38
CA VAL A 296 0.17 4.28 10.62
C VAL A 296 1.34 5.26 10.67
N ALA A 297 1.77 5.73 9.50
CA ALA A 297 2.81 6.75 9.40
C ALA A 297 2.20 8.15 9.55
N ASN A 298 2.80 8.98 10.40
CA ASN A 298 2.45 10.37 10.62
C ASN A 298 3.55 11.27 10.08
N ARG A 299 3.31 11.91 8.93
CA ARG A 299 4.22 12.91 8.35
C ARG A 299 4.22 14.17 9.24
N LEU A 300 5.34 14.89 9.31
CA LEU A 300 5.60 16.03 10.17
C LEU A 300 5.73 15.69 11.65
N HIS A 301 4.86 14.87 12.25
CA HIS A 301 5.11 14.28 13.57
C HIS A 301 6.25 13.26 13.52
N ASN A 302 6.53 12.69 12.33
CA ASN A 302 7.62 11.76 12.07
C ASN A 302 7.58 10.50 12.94
N SER A 303 6.38 9.94 13.12
CA SER A 303 6.15 8.73 13.91
C SER A 303 5.39 7.65 13.17
N ILE A 304 5.44 6.46 13.74
CA ILE A 304 4.56 5.33 13.45
C ILE A 304 3.63 5.17 14.64
N ALA A 305 2.33 5.36 14.46
CA ALA A 305 1.34 4.95 15.46
C ALA A 305 1.13 3.44 15.35
N HIS A 306 1.22 2.75 16.48
CA HIS A 306 1.04 1.31 16.58
C HIS A 306 -0.22 0.97 17.34
N PHE A 307 -1.06 0.12 16.75
CA PHE A 307 -2.31 -0.34 17.34
C PHE A 307 -2.38 -1.87 17.39
N THR A 308 -2.95 -2.39 18.49
CA THR A 308 -3.43 -3.76 18.55
C THR A 308 -4.89 -3.81 18.11
N VAL A 309 -5.20 -4.68 17.14
CA VAL A 309 -6.55 -4.94 16.64
C VAL A 309 -7.18 -6.04 17.50
N MET A 310 -8.26 -5.74 18.18
CA MET A 310 -9.00 -6.66 19.03
C MET A 310 -9.98 -7.52 18.20
N SER A 311 -10.41 -8.64 18.75
CA SER A 311 -11.33 -9.58 18.07
C SER A 311 -12.70 -8.99 17.73
N ASP A 312 -13.13 -7.95 18.44
CA ASP A 312 -14.35 -7.18 18.19
C ASP A 312 -14.15 -6.02 17.19
N GLY A 313 -12.94 -5.89 16.62
CA GLY A 313 -12.58 -4.80 15.72
C GLY A 313 -12.25 -3.48 16.43
N SER A 314 -12.18 -3.44 17.76
CA SER A 314 -11.69 -2.27 18.48
C SER A 314 -10.16 -2.19 18.43
N LEU A 315 -9.62 -0.98 18.62
CA LEU A 315 -8.19 -0.71 18.61
C LEU A 315 -7.70 -0.30 19.98
N ILE A 316 -6.53 -0.84 20.35
CA ILE A 316 -5.74 -0.33 21.47
C ILE A 316 -4.56 0.43 20.87
N HIS A 317 -4.47 1.74 21.11
CA HIS A 317 -3.31 2.55 20.74
C HIS A 317 -2.17 2.24 21.74
N ASN A 318 -1.11 1.61 21.25
CA ASN A 318 0.01 1.15 22.09
C ASN A 318 1.02 2.29 22.29
N ASP A 319 1.53 2.87 21.20
CA ASP A 319 2.54 3.92 21.22
C ASP A 319 2.67 4.67 19.89
N ASN A 320 3.47 5.74 19.89
CA ASN A 320 3.97 6.43 18.71
C ASN A 320 5.51 6.36 18.72
N ILE A 321 6.08 5.68 17.74
CA ILE A 321 7.51 5.43 17.64
C ILE A 321 8.12 6.36 16.59
N TRP A 322 9.20 7.07 16.92
CA TRP A 322 9.91 7.92 15.97
C TRP A 322 10.44 7.11 14.79
N THR A 323 10.15 7.55 13.56
CA THR A 323 10.54 6.89 12.30
C THR A 323 12.04 6.91 12.02
N ARG A 324 12.81 7.66 12.78
CA ARG A 324 14.25 7.89 12.57
C ARG A 324 14.56 8.57 11.23
N GLY A 325 13.57 9.26 10.67
CA GLY A 325 13.69 10.04 9.45
C GLY A 325 12.64 11.15 9.40
N ASP A 326 12.53 11.83 8.26
CA ASP A 326 11.61 12.95 8.07
C ASP A 326 10.61 12.63 6.94
N TYR A 327 9.34 12.95 7.20
CA TYR A 327 8.23 12.82 6.30
C TYR A 327 7.98 11.37 5.84
N PRO A 328 7.63 10.45 6.76
CA PRO A 328 7.33 9.05 6.43
C PRO A 328 6.07 8.96 5.57
N ARG A 329 6.24 8.78 4.26
CA ARG A 329 5.12 8.76 3.29
C ARG A 329 4.41 7.42 3.24
N SER A 330 5.16 6.32 3.34
CA SER A 330 4.59 4.98 3.26
C SER A 330 5.31 4.00 4.19
N LEU A 331 4.62 2.90 4.47
CA LEU A 331 5.07 1.77 5.26
C LEU A 331 4.94 0.50 4.45
N THR A 332 5.89 -0.43 4.61
CA THR A 332 5.80 -1.77 4.02
C THR A 332 6.22 -2.81 5.04
N LEU A 333 5.35 -3.79 5.32
CA LEU A 333 5.69 -4.99 6.06
C LEU A 333 6.22 -6.07 5.11
N ASP A 334 7.18 -6.86 5.56
CA ASP A 334 7.52 -8.10 4.85
C ASP A 334 6.34 -9.10 4.95
N SER A 335 6.28 -10.06 4.04
CA SER A 335 5.18 -11.04 3.98
C SER A 335 5.02 -11.90 5.23
N GLN A 336 6.01 -11.94 6.09
CA GLN A 336 5.98 -12.66 7.37
C GLN A 336 5.70 -11.75 8.57
N GLY A 337 5.56 -10.44 8.35
CA GLY A 337 5.31 -9.46 9.42
C GLY A 337 6.47 -9.28 10.39
N ARG A 338 7.72 -9.61 10.01
CA ARG A 338 8.91 -9.52 10.86
C ARG A 338 9.63 -8.19 10.76
N TRP A 339 9.52 -7.53 9.60
CA TRP A 339 10.22 -6.30 9.28
C TRP A 339 9.26 -5.24 8.77
N LEU A 340 9.28 -4.07 9.37
CA LEU A 340 8.58 -2.88 8.88
C LEU A 340 9.61 -1.90 8.30
N TYR A 341 9.39 -1.49 7.06
CA TYR A 341 10.19 -0.49 6.36
C TYR A 341 9.41 0.81 6.26
N VAL A 342 10.11 1.92 6.46
CA VAL A 342 9.54 3.26 6.44
C VAL A 342 10.24 4.10 5.38
N MET A 343 9.49 4.57 4.40
CA MET A 343 9.98 5.46 3.35
C MET A 343 9.93 6.91 3.84
N ASN A 344 11.07 7.41 4.32
CA ASN A 344 11.23 8.78 4.82
C ASN A 344 11.59 9.71 3.67
N GLN A 345 10.58 10.31 3.05
CA GLN A 345 10.69 11.01 1.78
C GLN A 345 11.65 12.20 1.82
N ARG A 346 11.62 13.03 2.89
CA ARG A 346 12.42 14.26 3.00
C ARG A 346 13.83 14.04 3.52
N SER A 347 14.09 12.94 4.20
CA SER A 347 15.43 12.59 4.68
C SER A 347 16.16 11.59 3.78
N ASP A 348 15.62 11.31 2.57
CA ASP A 348 16.27 10.51 1.53
C ASP A 348 16.75 9.14 2.02
N ASN A 349 15.94 8.47 2.84
CA ASN A 349 16.30 7.16 3.36
C ASN A 349 15.08 6.26 3.65
N ILE A 350 15.39 4.97 3.75
CA ILE A 350 14.49 3.96 4.29
C ILE A 350 15.06 3.55 5.65
N THR A 351 14.22 3.55 6.68
CA THR A 351 14.51 2.97 7.99
C THR A 351 13.77 1.67 8.17
N ARG A 352 14.34 0.76 8.95
CA ARG A 352 13.80 -0.57 9.20
C ARG A 352 13.63 -0.81 10.68
N PHE A 353 12.52 -1.47 11.01
CA PHE A 353 12.19 -1.90 12.37
C PHE A 353 11.95 -3.40 12.40
N SER A 354 12.45 -4.08 13.42
CA SER A 354 12.02 -5.43 13.72
C SER A 354 10.68 -5.38 14.45
N VAL A 355 9.80 -6.33 14.13
CA VAL A 355 8.48 -6.48 14.71
C VAL A 355 8.51 -7.64 15.69
N ALA A 356 8.16 -7.40 16.94
CA ALA A 356 8.06 -8.45 17.95
C ALA A 356 6.86 -9.37 17.63
N PRO A 357 7.05 -10.68 17.51
CA PRO A 357 6.01 -11.59 16.99
C PRO A 357 4.74 -11.64 17.86
N ASP A 358 4.87 -11.49 19.18
CA ASP A 358 3.73 -11.60 20.09
C ASP A 358 2.97 -10.29 20.30
N SER A 359 3.66 -9.14 20.24
CA SER A 359 3.11 -7.84 20.62
C SER A 359 3.06 -6.83 19.46
N GLY A 360 3.68 -7.13 18.34
CA GLY A 360 3.83 -6.18 17.22
C GLY A 360 4.72 -4.97 17.52
N ARG A 361 5.35 -4.92 18.72
CA ARG A 361 6.20 -3.81 19.11
C ARG A 361 7.37 -3.64 18.15
N LEU A 362 7.58 -2.40 17.71
CA LEU A 362 8.66 -2.05 16.80
C LEU A 362 9.95 -1.76 17.56
N THR A 363 11.05 -2.27 17.04
CA THR A 363 12.41 -1.92 17.51
C THR A 363 13.25 -1.47 16.32
N PHE A 364 13.78 -0.24 16.39
CA PHE A 364 14.62 0.29 15.32
C PHE A 364 15.89 -0.55 15.14
N VAL A 365 16.17 -0.95 13.91
CA VAL A 365 17.46 -1.52 13.53
C VAL A 365 18.36 -0.36 13.12
N PRO A 366 19.51 -0.14 13.77
CA PRO A 366 20.33 1.07 13.59
C PRO A 366 21.08 1.06 12.24
N GLU A 367 20.32 1.02 11.16
CA GLU A 367 20.80 1.06 9.78
C GLU A 367 19.87 1.93 8.94
N TYR A 368 20.48 2.82 8.14
CA TYR A 368 19.77 3.67 7.18
C TYR A 368 20.11 3.21 5.77
N THR A 369 19.08 2.96 4.96
CA THR A 369 19.26 2.66 3.53
C THR A 369 19.06 3.94 2.72
N PRO A 370 20.12 4.50 2.08
CA PRO A 370 20.02 5.75 1.35
C PRO A 370 19.27 5.57 0.02
N VAL A 371 18.17 6.29 -0.13
CA VAL A 371 17.36 6.37 -1.35
C VAL A 371 16.79 7.77 -1.44
N GLY A 372 17.06 8.48 -2.55
CA GLY A 372 16.52 9.83 -2.74
C GLY A 372 15.00 9.83 -2.83
N SER A 373 14.36 10.63 -1.98
CA SER A 373 12.91 10.88 -1.96
C SER A 373 12.03 9.63 -2.17
N PRO A 374 12.17 8.57 -1.32
CA PRO A 374 11.42 7.33 -1.51
C PRO A 374 9.91 7.56 -1.33
N SER A 375 9.13 7.05 -2.28
CA SER A 375 7.67 7.18 -2.28
C SER A 375 6.98 5.97 -1.65
N GLN A 376 7.28 4.79 -2.17
CA GLN A 376 6.64 3.55 -1.77
C GLN A 376 7.57 2.36 -2.11
N MET A 377 7.44 1.27 -1.36
CA MET A 377 8.19 0.04 -1.57
C MET A 377 7.23 -1.14 -1.70
N VAL A 378 7.50 -2.02 -2.66
CA VAL A 378 6.90 -3.35 -2.75
C VAL A 378 7.99 -4.41 -2.61
N ILE A 379 7.65 -5.51 -1.97
CA ILE A 379 8.54 -6.66 -1.79
C ILE A 379 7.88 -7.88 -2.43
N SER A 380 8.62 -8.60 -3.25
CA SER A 380 8.17 -9.85 -3.86
C SER A 380 9.29 -10.85 -3.89
N PHE A 381 8.92 -12.11 -4.10
CA PHE A 381 9.89 -13.15 -4.41
C PHE A 381 10.22 -13.12 -5.91
N ASN A 382 11.37 -13.67 -6.28
CA ASN A 382 11.70 -13.91 -7.67
C ASN A 382 10.67 -14.87 -8.29
N PRO A 383 10.14 -14.62 -9.51
CA PRO A 383 9.15 -15.45 -10.19
C PRO A 383 9.62 -16.89 -10.46
#